data_2a1a337135535d4f5ab3c9b2007dc7a8
#
_entry.id   2a1a337135535d4f5ab3c9b2007dc7a8
#
_cell.length_a   1.000
_cell.length_b   1.000
_cell.length_c   1.000
_cell.angle_alpha   90.00
_cell.angle_beta   90.00
_cell.angle_gamma   90.00
#
_symmetry.space_group_name_H-M   'P 1'
#
loop_
_entity.id
_entity.type
_entity.pdbx_description
1 polymer ?
#
loop_
_entity_poly.entity_id
_entity_poly.type
_entity_poly.pdbx_seq_one_letter_code
_entity_poly.pdbx_strand_id
1 'polypeptide(L)'
;MNDTVTIENQKNESSRIYTLYYSFFLIPFMIAIFGAVFFLLFRFITYETHDASELLNQVKIGSKTKRWQSAYELSKVLNNPETVPLDLGFKDQMISAYRHSINDDPLVRAYLAIAMGATGDGFYSEELVKGINDEARESRLAAI
;
A
#
# COMPACT_ATOMS: atom_id res chain seq x y z
N MET A 1 -25.27 67.42 19.65
CA MET A 1 -25.75 66.60 18.51
C MET A 1 -24.59 65.97 17.70
N ASN A 2 -23.31 66.22 18.03
CA ASN A 2 -22.14 65.69 17.28
C ASN A 2 -21.56 64.38 17.92
N ASP A 3 -21.85 64.09 19.17
CA ASP A 3 -21.16 62.95 19.86
C ASP A 3 -21.75 61.60 19.48
N THR A 4 -23.01 61.51 19.11
CA THR A 4 -23.64 60.26 18.66
C THR A 4 -23.16 59.78 17.29
N VAL A 5 -22.88 60.67 16.40
CA VAL A 5 -22.34 60.33 15.04
C VAL A 5 -20.91 59.83 15.09
N THR A 6 -20.10 60.31 16.02
CA THR A 6 -18.71 59.88 16.21
C THR A 6 -18.61 58.47 16.78
N ILE A 7 -19.49 58.12 17.71
CA ILE A 7 -19.56 56.79 18.34
C ILE A 7 -20.03 55.72 17.35
N GLU A 8 -20.98 56.09 16.49
CA GLU A 8 -21.54 55.17 15.49
C GLU A 8 -20.50 54.86 14.37
N ASN A 9 -19.72 55.86 13.95
CA ASN A 9 -18.62 55.66 13.01
C ASN A 9 -17.48 54.81 13.59
N GLN A 10 -17.10 55.00 14.84
CA GLN A 10 -16.06 54.17 15.48
C GLN A 10 -16.51 52.71 15.64
N LYS A 11 -17.76 52.45 15.91
CA LYS A 11 -18.33 51.10 16.03
C LYS A 11 -18.37 50.38 14.68
N ASN A 12 -18.64 51.11 13.60
CA ASN A 12 -18.64 50.59 12.26
C ASN A 12 -17.23 50.31 11.70
N GLU A 13 -16.22 51.12 12.05
CA GLU A 13 -14.84 50.91 11.66
C GLU A 13 -14.22 49.70 12.38
N SER A 14 -14.44 49.56 13.67
CA SER A 14 -13.96 48.38 14.41
C SER A 14 -14.61 47.09 13.91
N SER A 15 -15.90 47.10 13.58
CA SER A 15 -16.57 45.95 12.99
C SER A 15 -16.02 45.55 11.64
N ARG A 16 -15.66 46.51 10.79
CA ARG A 16 -15.05 46.25 9.47
C ARG A 16 -13.63 45.67 9.58
N ILE A 17 -12.85 46.17 10.53
CA ILE A 17 -11.50 45.67 10.78
C ILE A 17 -11.56 44.22 11.30
N TYR A 18 -12.44 43.90 12.18
CA TYR A 18 -12.67 42.53 12.65
C TYR A 18 -13.08 41.58 11.50
N THR A 19 -13.99 42.03 10.63
CA THR A 19 -14.46 41.25 9.50
C THR A 19 -13.31 40.99 8.48
N LEU A 20 -12.48 41.99 8.21
CA LEU A 20 -11.30 41.87 7.34
C LEU A 20 -10.26 40.92 7.95
N TYR A 21 -10.00 41.02 9.25
CA TYR A 21 -9.07 40.14 9.94
C TYR A 21 -9.55 38.68 9.94
N TYR A 22 -10.84 38.47 10.19
CA TYR A 22 -11.47 37.15 10.15
C TYR A 22 -11.42 36.55 8.75
N SER A 23 -11.77 37.31 7.73
CA SER A 23 -11.77 36.80 6.35
C SER A 23 -10.37 36.53 5.81
N PHE A 24 -9.41 37.36 6.16
CA PHE A 24 -8.05 37.24 5.64
C PHE A 24 -7.19 36.20 6.35
N PHE A 25 -7.47 35.95 7.62
CA PHE A 25 -6.68 35.04 8.45
C PHE A 25 -7.39 33.71 8.75
N LEU A 26 -8.65 33.78 9.15
CA LEU A 26 -9.39 32.59 9.57
C LEU A 26 -9.75 31.67 8.41
N ILE A 27 -10.15 32.22 7.26
CA ILE A 27 -10.54 31.41 6.10
C ILE A 27 -9.35 30.62 5.54
N PRO A 28 -8.18 31.23 5.25
CA PRO A 28 -7.00 30.46 4.81
C PRO A 28 -6.55 29.44 5.85
N PHE A 29 -6.64 29.78 7.14
CA PHE A 29 -6.27 28.88 8.23
C PHE A 29 -7.19 27.66 8.30
N MET A 30 -8.49 27.86 8.16
CA MET A 30 -9.47 26.76 8.09
C MET A 30 -9.23 25.88 6.87
N ILE A 31 -8.94 26.46 5.71
CA ILE A 31 -8.62 25.67 4.51
C ILE A 31 -7.34 24.84 4.73
N ALA A 32 -6.33 25.39 5.38
CA ALA A 32 -5.09 24.67 5.69
C ALA A 32 -5.35 23.50 6.66
N ILE A 33 -6.18 23.70 7.69
CA ILE A 33 -6.56 22.63 8.62
C ILE A 33 -7.34 21.54 7.90
N PHE A 34 -8.35 21.90 7.10
CA PHE A 34 -9.12 20.93 6.32
C PHE A 34 -8.23 20.16 5.34
N GLY A 35 -7.32 20.84 4.67
CA GLY A 35 -6.33 20.20 3.79
C GLY A 35 -5.43 19.22 4.52
N ALA A 36 -4.93 19.58 5.69
CA ALA A 36 -4.10 18.71 6.52
C ALA A 36 -4.87 17.48 7.03
N VAL A 37 -6.09 17.67 7.53
CA VAL A 37 -6.97 16.57 7.97
C VAL A 37 -7.31 15.65 6.81
N PHE A 38 -7.68 16.21 5.66
CA PHE A 38 -7.97 15.44 4.46
C PHE A 38 -6.76 14.64 3.98
N PHE A 39 -5.58 15.24 3.99
CA PHE A 39 -4.33 14.56 3.64
C PHE A 39 -4.01 13.41 4.60
N LEU A 40 -4.19 13.61 5.91
CA LEU A 40 -3.99 12.56 6.91
C LEU A 40 -5.00 11.41 6.74
N LEU A 41 -6.29 11.73 6.52
CA LEU A 41 -7.31 10.73 6.24
C LEU A 41 -7.00 9.95 4.95
N PHE A 42 -6.63 10.66 3.89
CA PHE A 42 -6.25 10.05 2.63
C PHE A 42 -5.04 9.12 2.79
N ARG A 43 -4.01 9.57 3.52
CA ARG A 43 -2.84 8.75 3.82
C ARG A 43 -3.21 7.52 4.65
N PHE A 44 -4.12 7.65 5.60
CA PHE A 44 -4.57 6.54 6.44
C PHE A 44 -5.37 5.51 5.64
N ILE A 45 -6.22 5.94 4.71
CA ILE A 45 -6.98 5.05 3.81
C ILE A 45 -6.06 4.41 2.76
N THR A 46 -5.04 5.13 2.29
CA THR A 46 -4.11 4.63 1.26
C THR A 46 -2.96 3.81 1.85
N TYR A 47 -2.81 3.81 3.17
CA TYR A 47 -1.84 2.95 3.86
C TYR A 47 -2.40 1.52 3.95
N GLU A 48 -2.58 0.90 2.80
CA GLU A 48 -2.71 -0.56 2.72
C GLU A 48 -1.34 -1.14 3.10
N THR A 49 -1.20 -1.59 4.33
CA THR A 49 -0.17 -2.57 4.67
C THR A 49 -0.52 -3.81 3.86
N HIS A 50 0.15 -4.00 2.73
CA HIS A 50 0.04 -5.26 2.00
C HIS A 50 0.64 -6.34 2.89
N ASP A 51 -0.19 -6.97 3.71
CA ASP A 51 0.20 -8.13 4.48
C ASP A 51 0.53 -9.27 3.52
N ALA A 52 1.70 -9.88 3.71
CA ALA A 52 2.17 -10.99 2.89
C ALA A 52 1.15 -12.14 2.84
N SER A 53 0.45 -12.39 3.93
CA SER A 53 -0.58 -13.44 4.03
C SER A 53 -1.82 -13.11 3.19
N GLU A 54 -2.25 -11.85 3.16
CA GLU A 54 -3.36 -11.42 2.32
C GLU A 54 -3.00 -11.48 0.83
N LEU A 55 -1.80 -11.01 0.46
CA LEU A 55 -1.31 -11.12 -0.92
C LEU A 55 -1.24 -12.58 -1.38
N LEU A 56 -0.73 -13.47 -0.55
CA LEU A 56 -0.70 -14.90 -0.85
C LEU A 56 -2.11 -15.48 -1.04
N ASN A 57 -3.06 -15.08 -0.21
CA ASN A 57 -4.45 -15.47 -0.37
C ASN A 57 -5.04 -14.97 -1.71
N GLN A 58 -4.75 -13.73 -2.10
CA GLN A 58 -5.18 -13.18 -3.40
C GLN A 58 -4.54 -13.90 -4.59
N VAL A 59 -3.31 -14.41 -4.47
CA VAL A 59 -2.69 -15.29 -5.47
C VAL A 59 -3.48 -16.58 -5.63
N LYS A 60 -4.02 -17.14 -4.54
CA LYS A 60 -4.78 -18.40 -4.57
C LYS A 60 -6.17 -18.27 -5.14
N ILE A 61 -6.91 -17.23 -4.76
CA ILE A 61 -8.35 -17.09 -5.06
C ILE A 61 -8.70 -15.93 -5.99
N GLY A 62 -7.74 -15.09 -6.36
CA GLY A 62 -7.97 -13.91 -7.22
C GLY A 62 -8.33 -14.26 -8.67
N SER A 63 -8.85 -13.27 -9.41
CA SER A 63 -8.95 -13.35 -10.86
C SER A 63 -7.56 -13.48 -11.51
N LYS A 64 -7.49 -13.93 -12.76
CA LYS A 64 -6.21 -14.13 -13.47
C LYS A 64 -5.27 -12.91 -13.36
N THR A 65 -5.80 -11.70 -13.63
CA THR A 65 -5.03 -10.45 -13.51
C THR A 65 -4.61 -10.16 -12.06
N LYS A 66 -5.51 -10.35 -11.11
CA LYS A 66 -5.23 -10.11 -9.69
C LYS A 66 -4.16 -11.06 -9.16
N ARG A 67 -4.16 -12.31 -9.59
CA ARG A 67 -3.22 -13.33 -9.13
C ARG A 67 -1.77 -12.98 -9.45
N TRP A 68 -1.44 -12.64 -10.69
CA TRP A 68 -0.07 -12.27 -11.04
C TRP A 68 0.36 -10.93 -10.42
N GLN A 69 -0.56 -9.96 -10.31
CA GLN A 69 -0.29 -8.69 -9.62
C GLN A 69 0.02 -8.92 -8.13
N SER A 70 -0.78 -9.75 -7.46
CA SER A 70 -0.55 -10.07 -6.04
C SER A 70 0.74 -10.87 -5.84
N ALA A 71 1.09 -11.77 -6.76
CA ALA A 71 2.38 -12.48 -6.72
C ALA A 71 3.57 -11.51 -6.89
N TYR A 72 3.44 -10.53 -7.78
CA TYR A 72 4.43 -9.47 -7.97
C TYR A 72 4.58 -8.60 -6.71
N GLU A 73 3.47 -8.12 -6.14
CA GLU A 73 3.51 -7.35 -4.89
C GLU A 73 4.09 -8.17 -3.74
N LEU A 74 3.73 -9.45 -3.64
CA LEU A 74 4.28 -10.36 -2.64
C LEU A 74 5.80 -10.48 -2.77
N SER A 75 6.35 -10.57 -3.99
CA SER A 75 7.80 -10.62 -4.20
C SER A 75 8.51 -9.36 -3.71
N LYS A 76 7.86 -8.20 -3.80
CA LYS A 76 8.41 -6.94 -3.26
C LYS A 76 8.35 -6.89 -1.74
N VAL A 77 7.22 -7.29 -1.16
CA VAL A 77 7.03 -7.29 0.30
C VAL A 77 8.05 -8.22 0.96
N LEU A 78 8.22 -9.44 0.44
CA LEU A 78 9.14 -10.43 1.00
C LEU A 78 10.63 -10.12 0.74
N ASN A 79 10.93 -9.15 -0.10
CA ASN A 79 12.31 -8.64 -0.25
C ASN A 79 12.77 -7.81 0.96
N ASN A 80 11.85 -7.38 1.82
CA ASN A 80 12.18 -6.77 3.10
C ASN A 80 12.14 -7.85 4.21
N PRO A 81 13.27 -8.18 4.84
CA PRO A 81 13.32 -9.22 5.89
C PRO A 81 12.38 -8.99 7.08
N GLU A 82 12.05 -7.72 7.37
CA GLU A 82 11.15 -7.37 8.47
C GLU A 82 9.68 -7.75 8.21
N THR A 83 9.31 -7.92 6.95
CA THR A 83 7.93 -8.24 6.54
C THR A 83 7.73 -9.71 6.21
N VAL A 84 8.79 -10.53 6.29
CA VAL A 84 8.72 -11.97 6.03
C VAL A 84 8.02 -12.68 7.19
N PRO A 85 6.87 -13.35 6.98
CA PRO A 85 6.25 -14.15 8.03
C PRO A 85 7.12 -15.36 8.40
N LEU A 86 7.39 -15.51 9.69
CA LEU A 86 8.22 -16.62 10.22
C LEU A 86 7.42 -17.89 10.46
N ASP A 87 6.12 -17.82 10.37
CA ASP A 87 5.19 -18.90 10.62
C ASP A 87 5.28 -20.01 9.54
N LEU A 88 5.31 -21.26 9.99
CA LEU A 88 5.38 -22.43 9.09
C LEU A 88 4.14 -22.56 8.21
N GLY A 89 2.98 -22.14 8.70
CA GLY A 89 1.74 -22.18 7.93
C GLY A 89 1.80 -21.29 6.69
N PHE A 90 2.41 -20.11 6.80
CA PHE A 90 2.65 -19.25 5.65
C PHE A 90 3.60 -19.89 4.63
N LYS A 91 4.71 -20.49 5.11
CA LYS A 91 5.70 -21.15 4.26
C LYS A 91 5.11 -22.32 3.48
N ASP A 92 4.32 -23.17 4.15
CA ASP A 92 3.63 -24.28 3.51
C ASP A 92 2.59 -23.83 2.49
N GLN A 93 1.85 -22.75 2.79
CA GLN A 93 0.91 -22.15 1.84
C GLN A 93 1.61 -21.57 0.62
N MET A 94 2.78 -20.95 0.78
CA MET A 94 3.60 -20.44 -0.31
C MET A 94 4.04 -21.57 -1.25
N ILE A 95 4.60 -22.67 -0.71
CA ILE A 95 4.97 -23.86 -1.49
C ILE A 95 3.73 -24.44 -2.19
N SER A 96 2.61 -24.56 -1.49
CA SER A 96 1.37 -25.05 -2.08
C SER A 96 0.91 -24.19 -3.25
N ALA A 97 0.91 -22.85 -3.09
CA ALA A 97 0.56 -21.92 -4.16
C ALA A 97 1.51 -22.04 -5.37
N TYR A 98 2.81 -22.18 -5.12
CA TYR A 98 3.82 -22.38 -6.16
C TYR A 98 3.60 -23.69 -6.93
N ARG A 99 3.35 -24.80 -6.24
CA ARG A 99 3.06 -26.09 -6.88
C ARG A 99 1.79 -26.05 -7.73
N HIS A 100 0.73 -25.43 -7.24
CA HIS A 100 -0.54 -25.31 -7.99
C HIS A 100 -0.43 -24.38 -9.20
N SER A 101 0.53 -23.44 -9.19
CA SER A 101 0.69 -22.48 -10.29
C SER A 101 1.30 -23.06 -11.57
N ILE A 102 1.66 -24.35 -11.61
CA ILE A 102 2.25 -25.02 -12.78
C ILE A 102 1.35 -24.95 -14.01
N ASN A 103 0.03 -24.95 -13.81
CA ASN A 103 -0.99 -24.83 -14.86
C ASN A 103 -1.59 -23.42 -14.97
N ASP A 104 -0.96 -22.44 -14.36
CA ASP A 104 -1.43 -21.06 -14.30
C ASP A 104 -0.64 -20.17 -15.29
N ASP A 105 -0.90 -18.86 -15.19
CA ASP A 105 -0.08 -17.88 -15.89
C ASP A 105 1.39 -18.02 -15.47
N PRO A 106 2.34 -18.17 -16.40
CA PRO A 106 3.77 -18.31 -16.09
C PRO A 106 4.31 -17.18 -15.20
N LEU A 107 3.72 -15.98 -15.26
CA LEU A 107 4.11 -14.86 -14.41
C LEU A 107 3.78 -15.10 -12.94
N VAL A 108 2.65 -15.74 -12.63
CA VAL A 108 2.30 -16.10 -11.25
C VAL A 108 3.38 -17.00 -10.66
N ARG A 109 3.76 -18.03 -11.39
CA ARG A 109 4.78 -18.99 -10.96
C ARG A 109 6.16 -18.33 -10.83
N ALA A 110 6.54 -17.50 -11.80
CA ALA A 110 7.81 -16.76 -11.75
C ALA A 110 7.88 -15.83 -10.55
N TYR A 111 6.84 -15.02 -10.28
CA TYR A 111 6.86 -14.11 -9.13
C TYR A 111 6.78 -14.83 -7.78
N LEU A 112 6.14 -15.99 -7.71
CA LEU A 112 6.19 -16.82 -6.49
C LEU A 112 7.60 -17.39 -6.26
N ALA A 113 8.32 -17.81 -7.32
CA ALA A 113 9.71 -18.24 -7.21
C ALA A 113 10.60 -17.08 -6.71
N ILE A 114 10.47 -15.89 -7.32
CA ILE A 114 11.19 -14.68 -6.88
C ILE A 114 10.85 -14.35 -5.40
N ALA A 115 9.57 -14.44 -5.02
CA ALA A 115 9.14 -14.19 -3.66
C ALA A 115 9.79 -15.16 -2.66
N MET A 116 9.82 -16.45 -2.96
CA MET A 116 10.49 -17.45 -2.13
C MET A 116 12.00 -17.20 -2.03
N GLY A 117 12.66 -16.92 -3.17
CA GLY A 117 14.08 -16.60 -3.20
C GLY A 117 14.44 -15.33 -2.42
N ALA A 118 13.59 -14.30 -2.48
CA ALA A 118 13.79 -13.03 -1.80
C ALA A 118 13.81 -13.18 -0.27
N THR A 119 13.14 -14.18 0.29
CA THR A 119 13.19 -14.44 1.74
C THR A 119 14.56 -14.90 2.24
N GLY A 120 15.39 -15.46 1.36
CA GLY A 120 16.68 -16.09 1.73
C GLY A 120 16.52 -17.35 2.60
N ASP A 121 15.31 -17.87 2.77
CA ASP A 121 15.02 -19.00 3.64
C ASP A 121 15.26 -20.33 2.91
N GLY A 122 16.17 -21.14 3.47
CA GLY A 122 16.49 -22.46 2.93
C GLY A 122 15.30 -23.44 2.87
N PHE A 123 14.21 -23.15 3.55
CA PHE A 123 12.98 -23.93 3.52
C PHE A 123 12.41 -24.07 2.09
N TYR A 124 12.61 -23.09 1.24
CA TYR A 124 12.13 -23.07 -0.15
C TYR A 124 13.08 -23.70 -1.15
N SER A 125 14.32 -24.01 -0.77
CA SER A 125 15.40 -24.41 -1.69
C SER A 125 15.04 -25.64 -2.53
N GLU A 126 14.41 -26.66 -1.91
CA GLU A 126 14.02 -27.88 -2.64
C GLU A 126 13.04 -27.60 -3.77
N GLU A 127 12.05 -26.75 -3.51
CA GLU A 127 11.01 -26.39 -4.50
C GLU A 127 11.59 -25.50 -5.61
N LEU A 128 12.48 -24.59 -5.28
CA LEU A 128 13.16 -23.75 -6.26
C LEU A 128 14.07 -24.58 -7.18
N VAL A 129 14.82 -25.55 -6.64
CA VAL A 129 15.62 -26.48 -7.45
C VAL A 129 14.77 -27.27 -8.43
N LYS A 130 13.56 -27.69 -8.03
CA LYS A 130 12.62 -28.32 -8.99
C LYS A 130 12.17 -27.33 -10.08
N GLY A 131 11.99 -26.06 -9.74
CA GLY A 131 11.60 -24.99 -10.66
C GLY A 131 12.61 -24.69 -11.76
N ILE A 132 13.90 -25.02 -11.58
CA ILE A 132 14.95 -24.87 -12.61
C ILE A 132 14.63 -25.71 -13.87
N ASN A 133 13.86 -26.78 -13.73
CA ASN A 133 13.44 -27.65 -14.84
C ASN A 133 12.02 -27.37 -15.33
N ASP A 134 11.43 -26.22 -14.99
CA ASP A 134 10.09 -25.82 -15.41
C ASP A 134 10.01 -25.67 -16.94
N GLU A 135 8.86 -25.94 -17.53
CA GLU A 135 8.63 -25.79 -18.97
C GLU A 135 8.64 -24.32 -19.41
N ALA A 136 8.12 -23.42 -18.58
CA ALA A 136 8.10 -22.00 -18.84
C ALA A 136 9.47 -21.37 -18.56
N ARG A 137 9.99 -20.63 -19.54
CA ARG A 137 11.30 -19.97 -19.43
C ARG A 137 11.37 -18.97 -18.28
N GLU A 138 10.31 -18.19 -18.10
CA GLU A 138 10.20 -17.17 -17.06
C GLU A 138 10.28 -17.80 -15.67
N SER A 139 9.61 -18.93 -15.48
CA SER A 139 9.62 -19.70 -14.23
C SER A 139 11.00 -20.29 -13.95
N ARG A 140 11.67 -20.85 -14.96
CA ARG A 140 13.04 -21.38 -14.82
C ARG A 140 14.04 -20.29 -14.39
N LEU A 141 13.99 -19.12 -15.05
CA LEU A 141 14.91 -18.01 -14.73
C LEU A 141 14.65 -17.44 -13.34
N ALA A 142 13.41 -17.47 -12.88
CA ALA A 142 13.03 -16.97 -11.56
C ALA A 142 13.42 -17.93 -10.41
N ALA A 143 13.68 -19.21 -10.71
CA ALA A 143 14.07 -20.24 -9.73
C ALA A 143 15.60 -20.35 -9.50
N ILE A 144 16.40 -19.57 -10.22
CA ILE A 144 17.87 -19.51 -10.09
C ILE A 144 18.27 -18.47 -9.05
#